data_f585c9b224df8aeacd7f9f633574f651
#
_entry.id   f585c9b224df8aeacd7f9f633574f651
#
_cell.length_a   1.000
_cell.length_b   1.000
_cell.length_c   1.000
_cell.angle_alpha   90.00
_cell.angle_beta   90.00
_cell.angle_gamma   90.00
#
_symmetry.space_group_name_H-M   'P 1'
#
loop_
_entity.id
_entity.type
_entity.pdbx_description
1 polymer ?
#
loop_
_entity_poly.entity_id
_entity_poly.type
_entity_poly.pdbx_seq_one_letter_code
_entity_poly.pdbx_strand_id
1 'polypeptide(L)'
;LMIRRPPRATLDRSSAASDVYKRQGNVSRSTQGFLVASQAGISVAFGLTNAQERGKTMIGAGKQVYEGMIVGLHTRPADLAVNVCKEKKLTNMRSSTADIITKLIKPLELSLEESLDIISEEELIEITPDHLRLRKRILSTTERLRFEKRTKQTATVIK
;
A
#
# COMPACT_ATOMS: atom_id res chain seq x y z
N LEU A 1 5.51 15.89 -62.54
CA LEU A 1 5.15 16.57 -61.28
C LEU A 1 5.58 15.67 -60.11
N MET A 2 6.75 16.00 -59.52
CA MET A 2 7.25 15.25 -58.35
C MET A 2 6.60 15.85 -57.09
N ILE A 3 5.74 15.11 -56.42
CA ILE A 3 5.16 15.47 -55.15
C ILE A 3 6.18 15.10 -54.07
N ARG A 4 6.77 16.09 -53.44
CA ARG A 4 7.64 15.92 -52.27
C ARG A 4 6.78 15.38 -51.10
N ARG A 5 7.20 14.27 -50.51
CA ARG A 5 6.60 13.76 -49.26
C ARG A 5 6.81 14.81 -48.15
N PRO A 6 5.78 15.08 -47.31
CA PRO A 6 5.98 15.95 -46.15
C PRO A 6 6.96 15.29 -45.18
N PRO A 7 7.76 16.08 -44.45
CA PRO A 7 8.70 15.56 -43.48
C PRO A 7 7.95 14.76 -42.40
N ARG A 8 8.50 13.61 -42.03
CA ARG A 8 7.94 12.75 -40.97
C ARG A 8 7.91 13.50 -39.65
N ALA A 9 6.73 13.84 -39.17
CA ALA A 9 6.45 14.42 -37.86
C ALA A 9 6.63 13.42 -36.69
N THR A 10 7.43 12.39 -36.87
CA THR A 10 7.62 11.31 -35.86
C THR A 10 8.77 11.59 -34.90
N LEU A 11 9.62 12.52 -35.16
CA LEU A 11 10.77 12.86 -34.29
C LEU A 11 10.37 13.81 -33.14
N ASP A 12 9.37 14.65 -33.33
CA ASP A 12 8.98 15.63 -32.30
C ASP A 12 8.16 15.00 -31.16
N ARG A 13 7.44 13.91 -31.44
CA ARG A 13 6.68 13.19 -30.39
C ARG A 13 7.57 12.46 -29.38
N SER A 14 8.71 11.92 -29.82
CA SER A 14 9.63 11.22 -28.92
C SER A 14 10.42 12.17 -28.03
N SER A 15 10.80 13.35 -28.57
CA SER A 15 11.49 14.37 -27.77
C SER A 15 10.54 15.05 -26.77
N ALA A 16 9.29 15.31 -27.15
CA ALA A 16 8.28 15.86 -26.23
C ALA A 16 7.95 14.90 -25.09
N ALA A 17 7.83 13.60 -25.36
CA ALA A 17 7.63 12.59 -24.34
C ALA A 17 8.85 12.45 -23.41
N SER A 18 10.06 12.55 -23.96
CA SER A 18 11.30 12.54 -23.19
C SER A 18 11.44 13.78 -22.29
N ASP A 19 11.02 14.95 -22.78
CA ASP A 19 11.06 16.19 -21.99
C ASP A 19 10.01 16.22 -20.88
N VAL A 20 8.84 15.64 -21.09
CA VAL A 20 7.84 15.46 -20.04
C VAL A 20 8.37 14.53 -18.94
N TYR A 21 9.06 13.44 -19.30
CA TYR A 21 9.70 12.55 -18.34
C TYR A 21 10.84 13.21 -17.56
N LYS A 22 11.64 14.06 -18.19
CA LYS A 22 12.72 14.81 -17.53
C LYS A 22 12.21 15.92 -16.60
N ARG A 23 11.02 16.47 -16.87
CA ARG A 23 10.41 17.52 -16.05
C ARG A 23 9.61 17.00 -14.86
N GLN A 24 9.34 15.71 -14.77
CA GLN A 24 8.89 15.09 -13.53
C GLN A 24 10.07 15.11 -12.56
N GLY A 25 10.25 16.27 -11.90
CA GLY A 25 11.19 16.40 -10.80
C GLY A 25 10.94 15.28 -9.79
N ASN A 26 11.93 14.99 -8.95
CA ASN A 26 11.77 14.04 -7.84
C ASN A 26 10.46 14.35 -7.10
N VAL A 27 9.41 13.60 -7.42
CA VAL A 27 8.20 13.61 -6.61
C VAL A 27 8.67 13.23 -5.23
N SER A 28 8.52 14.12 -4.26
CA SER A 28 8.85 13.85 -2.87
C SER A 28 7.96 12.70 -2.43
N ARG A 29 8.50 11.49 -2.50
CA ARG A 29 7.80 10.27 -2.10
C ARG A 29 7.40 10.42 -0.65
N SER A 30 6.16 10.13 -0.35
CA SER A 30 5.67 10.11 1.00
C SER A 30 6.55 9.17 1.83
N THR A 31 7.13 9.67 2.92
CA THR A 31 7.92 8.86 3.85
C THR A 31 7.05 8.08 4.83
N GLN A 32 5.74 8.05 4.62
CA GLN A 32 4.81 7.29 5.46
C GLN A 32 4.98 5.80 5.24
N GLY A 33 4.96 5.04 6.34
CA GLY A 33 4.92 3.57 6.28
C GLY A 33 3.51 3.05 5.96
N PHE A 34 3.42 1.75 5.78
CA PHE A 34 2.17 1.05 5.48
C PHE A 34 1.74 0.13 6.62
N LEU A 35 0.43 -0.03 6.77
CA LEU A 35 -0.16 -1.11 7.54
C LEU A 35 -0.30 -2.32 6.61
N VAL A 36 0.41 -3.41 6.92
CA VAL A 36 0.50 -4.59 6.07
C VAL A 36 -0.16 -5.77 6.76
N ALA A 37 -1.04 -6.48 6.06
CA ALA A 37 -1.69 -7.66 6.59
C ALA A 37 -0.67 -8.78 6.89
N SER A 38 -0.71 -9.33 8.09
CA SER A 38 0.17 -10.40 8.55
C SER A 38 -0.37 -11.80 8.27
N GLN A 39 -1.65 -11.93 7.94
CA GLN A 39 -2.34 -13.20 7.69
C GLN A 39 -3.37 -13.05 6.59
N ALA A 40 -3.66 -14.15 5.90
CA ALA A 40 -4.77 -14.25 4.97
C ALA A 40 -6.07 -14.53 5.72
N GLY A 41 -7.19 -14.01 5.21
CA GLY A 41 -8.51 -14.22 5.78
C GLY A 41 -9.49 -13.11 5.41
N ILE A 42 -10.55 -12.99 6.18
CA ILE A 42 -11.57 -11.95 6.03
C ILE A 42 -11.34 -10.87 7.09
N SER A 43 -11.32 -9.60 6.69
CA SER A 43 -11.17 -8.48 7.61
C SER A 43 -12.40 -8.35 8.51
N VAL A 44 -12.17 -8.24 9.83
CA VAL A 44 -13.22 -8.10 10.84
C VAL A 44 -13.15 -6.73 11.51
N ALA A 45 -14.29 -6.26 12.01
CA ALA A 45 -14.39 -4.92 12.62
C ALA A 45 -13.39 -4.74 13.77
N PHE A 46 -13.23 -5.73 14.64
CA PHE A 46 -12.28 -5.66 15.75
C PHE A 46 -10.82 -5.54 15.31
N GLY A 47 -10.41 -6.31 14.30
CA GLY A 47 -9.06 -6.24 13.73
C GLY A 47 -8.79 -4.88 13.06
N LEU A 48 -9.79 -4.33 12.37
CA LEU A 48 -9.71 -3.01 11.74
C LEU A 48 -9.63 -1.86 12.75
N THR A 49 -10.36 -1.93 13.86
CA THR A 49 -10.25 -0.92 14.93
C THR A 49 -8.82 -0.84 15.47
N ASN A 50 -8.20 -1.98 15.76
CA ASN A 50 -6.81 -2.01 16.20
C ASN A 50 -5.84 -1.45 15.14
N ALA A 51 -6.16 -1.63 13.87
CA ALA A 51 -5.38 -1.04 12.78
C ALA A 51 -5.59 0.49 12.69
N GLN A 52 -6.83 0.96 12.90
CA GLN A 52 -7.18 2.39 12.87
C GLN A 52 -6.54 3.21 14.01
N GLU A 53 -6.23 2.59 15.13
CA GLU A 53 -5.45 3.23 16.21
C GLU A 53 -4.01 3.60 15.76
N ARG A 54 -3.51 2.96 14.71
CA ARG A 54 -2.14 3.10 14.22
C ARG A 54 -2.02 3.83 12.89
N GLY A 55 -3.14 4.03 12.21
CA GLY A 55 -3.16 4.72 10.94
C GLY A 55 -4.52 4.72 10.27
N LYS A 56 -4.56 5.14 9.01
CA LYS A 56 -5.78 5.18 8.20
C LYS A 56 -5.92 3.88 7.42
N THR A 57 -7.04 3.18 7.56
CA THR A 57 -7.31 1.95 6.79
C THR A 57 -7.87 2.27 5.41
N MET A 58 -7.50 1.47 4.41
CA MET A 58 -7.96 1.55 3.02
C MET A 58 -9.03 0.49 2.71
N ILE A 59 -9.25 -0.44 3.63
CA ILE A 59 -10.22 -1.52 3.47
C ILE A 59 -11.28 -1.46 4.56
N GLY A 60 -12.50 -1.91 4.22
CA GLY A 60 -13.61 -2.09 5.15
C GLY A 60 -13.66 -3.51 5.71
N ALA A 61 -14.60 -3.74 6.63
CA ALA A 61 -14.89 -5.08 7.16
C ALA A 61 -15.51 -5.99 6.08
N GLY A 62 -15.31 -7.30 6.21
CA GLY A 62 -15.84 -8.30 5.27
C GLY A 62 -15.06 -8.42 3.97
N LYS A 63 -13.92 -7.76 3.83
CA LYS A 63 -13.06 -7.87 2.64
C LYS A 63 -12.04 -8.98 2.81
N GLN A 64 -11.82 -9.73 1.73
CA GLN A 64 -10.78 -10.75 1.70
C GLN A 64 -9.41 -10.09 1.60
N VAL A 65 -8.51 -10.49 2.49
CA VAL A 65 -7.12 -10.03 2.55
C VAL A 65 -6.17 -11.21 2.51
N TYR A 66 -4.94 -10.97 2.09
CA TYR A 66 -3.86 -11.95 2.08
C TYR A 66 -2.59 -11.38 2.74
N GLU A 67 -1.69 -12.25 3.13
CA GLU A 67 -0.41 -11.84 3.74
C GLU A 67 0.37 -10.93 2.77
N GLY A 68 0.87 -9.81 3.26
CA GLY A 68 1.61 -8.84 2.45
C GLY A 68 0.73 -7.80 1.72
N MET A 69 -0.61 -7.92 1.78
CA MET A 69 -1.52 -6.90 1.27
C MET A 69 -1.44 -5.64 2.15
N ILE A 70 -1.38 -4.47 1.52
CA ILE A 70 -1.43 -3.19 2.23
C ILE A 70 -2.89 -2.87 2.55
N VAL A 71 -3.16 -2.70 3.83
CA VAL A 71 -4.51 -2.47 4.37
C VAL A 71 -4.73 -1.05 4.85
N GLY A 72 -3.66 -0.24 4.88
CA GLY A 72 -3.74 1.16 5.29
C GLY A 72 -2.40 1.88 5.28
N LEU A 73 -2.47 3.18 5.59
CA LEU A 73 -1.31 4.05 5.79
C LEU A 73 -0.98 4.11 7.27
N HIS A 74 0.28 3.88 7.62
CA HIS A 74 0.77 4.00 8.99
C HIS A 74 1.09 5.45 9.32
N THR A 75 0.87 5.86 10.56
CA THR A 75 1.19 7.23 11.03
C THR A 75 2.69 7.49 11.11
N ARG A 76 3.50 6.42 11.24
CA ARG A 76 4.96 6.50 11.34
C ARG A 76 5.62 6.09 10.02
N PRO A 77 6.89 6.48 9.77
CA PRO A 77 7.58 6.19 8.52
C PRO A 77 8.00 4.71 8.35
N ALA A 78 7.67 3.83 9.27
CA ALA A 78 8.01 2.41 9.20
C ALA A 78 6.75 1.58 8.94
N ASP A 79 6.90 0.50 8.18
CA ASP A 79 5.84 -0.47 7.96
C ASP A 79 5.49 -1.22 9.24
N LEU A 80 4.22 -1.51 9.39
CA LEU A 80 3.70 -2.25 10.53
C LEU A 80 2.85 -3.43 10.09
N ALA A 81 3.23 -4.63 10.49
CA ALA A 81 2.41 -5.82 10.29
C ALA A 81 1.22 -5.80 11.26
N VAL A 82 0.00 -5.89 10.72
CA VAL A 82 -1.25 -5.88 11.48
C VAL A 82 -2.09 -7.09 11.13
N ASN A 83 -2.79 -7.64 12.12
CA ASN A 83 -3.75 -8.72 11.91
C ASN A 83 -5.17 -8.15 11.87
N VAL A 84 -5.68 -7.92 10.67
CA VAL A 84 -7.05 -7.40 10.45
C VAL A 84 -8.12 -8.49 10.47
N CYS A 85 -7.72 -9.76 10.50
CA CYS A 85 -8.62 -10.93 10.59
C CYS A 85 -8.84 -11.39 12.04
N LYS A 86 -8.23 -10.71 13.01
CA LYS A 86 -8.31 -11.09 14.42
C LYS A 86 -9.69 -10.79 14.97
N GLU A 87 -10.40 -11.80 15.39
CA GLU A 87 -11.67 -11.69 16.09
C GLU A 87 -11.47 -11.35 17.58
N LYS A 88 -12.48 -10.72 18.18
CA LYS A 88 -12.51 -10.52 19.63
C LYS A 88 -12.71 -11.87 20.30
N LYS A 89 -11.78 -12.27 21.17
CA LYS A 89 -11.98 -13.46 21.99
C LYS A 89 -13.16 -13.23 22.92
N LEU A 90 -14.16 -14.10 22.86
CA LEU A 90 -15.25 -14.12 23.80
C LEU A 90 -14.69 -14.52 25.18
N THR A 91 -14.63 -13.58 26.12
CA THR A 91 -14.37 -13.87 27.52
C THR A 91 -15.70 -14.03 28.21
N ASN A 92 -15.85 -15.07 29.05
CA ASN A 92 -17.08 -15.38 29.79
C ASN A 92 -17.48 -14.29 30.83
N MET A 93 -16.67 -13.28 31.03
CA MET A 93 -17.02 -12.09 31.81
C MET A 93 -17.88 -11.16 30.97
N ARG A 94 -19.18 -11.24 31.12
CA ARG A 94 -20.13 -10.22 30.68
C ARG A 94 -19.97 -8.99 31.58
N SER A 95 -19.08 -8.06 31.22
CA SER A 95 -19.24 -6.70 31.71
C SER A 95 -20.36 -6.06 30.88
N SER A 96 -21.33 -5.47 31.56
CA SER A 96 -22.48 -4.76 30.95
C SER A 96 -22.11 -3.59 30.00
N THR A 97 -20.82 -3.31 29.88
CA THR A 97 -20.23 -2.29 29.00
C THR A 97 -19.62 -2.91 27.73
N ALA A 98 -19.82 -4.20 27.46
CA ALA A 98 -19.10 -4.91 26.38
C ALA A 98 -19.68 -4.74 24.97
N ASP A 99 -20.82 -4.12 24.83
CA ASP A 99 -21.40 -3.71 23.53
C ASP A 99 -20.94 -2.31 23.14
N ILE A 100 -19.63 -2.07 23.24
CA ILE A 100 -19.03 -0.90 22.59
C ILE A 100 -19.21 -1.15 21.10
N ILE A 101 -20.20 -0.47 20.53
CA ILE A 101 -20.39 -0.40 19.08
C ILE A 101 -19.09 0.16 18.51
N THR A 102 -18.30 -0.71 17.92
CA THR A 102 -17.02 -0.35 17.32
C THR A 102 -17.32 0.49 16.08
N LYS A 103 -17.33 1.80 16.22
CA LYS A 103 -17.48 2.73 15.09
C LYS A 103 -16.20 2.67 14.26
N LEU A 104 -16.26 1.98 13.13
CA LEU A 104 -15.19 2.03 12.15
C LEU A 104 -15.22 3.37 11.40
N ILE A 105 -14.06 3.98 11.27
CA ILE A 105 -13.87 5.16 10.40
C ILE A 105 -13.98 4.67 8.95
N LYS A 106 -14.60 5.48 8.08
CA LYS A 106 -14.70 5.16 6.65
C LYS A 106 -13.32 4.88 6.08
N PRO A 107 -13.14 3.78 5.32
CA PRO A 107 -11.87 3.49 4.66
C PRO A 107 -11.48 4.61 3.69
N LEU A 108 -10.19 4.86 3.57
CA LEU A 108 -9.63 5.75 2.58
C LEU A 108 -9.66 5.03 1.21
N GLU A 109 -10.41 5.55 0.28
CA GLU A 109 -10.44 5.07 -1.10
C GLU A 109 -9.43 5.89 -1.90
N LEU A 110 -8.39 5.24 -2.41
CA LEU A 110 -7.38 5.88 -3.22
C LEU A 110 -7.72 5.69 -4.71
N SER A 111 -7.52 6.75 -5.48
CA SER A 111 -7.47 6.68 -6.94
C SER A 111 -6.20 5.97 -7.39
N LEU A 112 -6.13 5.60 -8.69
CA LEU A 112 -4.93 5.01 -9.27
C LEU A 112 -3.74 5.99 -9.19
N GLU A 113 -3.97 7.27 -9.46
CA GLU A 113 -2.95 8.32 -9.43
C GLU A 113 -2.40 8.49 -8.01
N GLU A 114 -3.26 8.64 -7.01
CA GLU A 114 -2.83 8.72 -5.61
C GLU A 114 -2.07 7.46 -5.16
N SER A 115 -2.49 6.29 -5.64
CA SER A 115 -1.80 5.03 -5.34
C SER A 115 -0.40 4.98 -5.94
N LEU A 116 -0.21 5.53 -7.16
CA LEU A 116 1.10 5.61 -7.81
C LEU A 116 2.03 6.61 -7.10
N ASP A 117 1.49 7.68 -6.52
CA ASP A 117 2.27 8.70 -5.81
C ASP A 117 2.84 8.20 -4.48
N ILE A 118 2.14 7.26 -3.82
CA ILE A 118 2.56 6.77 -2.49
C ILE A 118 3.42 5.52 -2.51
N ILE A 119 3.41 4.72 -3.59
CA ILE A 119 4.21 3.49 -3.66
C ILE A 119 5.67 3.79 -3.93
N SER A 120 6.54 2.92 -3.42
CA SER A 120 7.98 2.90 -3.68
C SER A 120 8.38 1.61 -4.43
N GLU A 121 9.65 1.32 -4.51
CA GLU A 121 10.16 0.12 -5.21
C GLU A 121 9.80 -1.21 -4.51
N GLU A 122 9.41 -1.14 -3.25
CA GLU A 122 9.03 -2.30 -2.44
C GLU A 122 7.55 -2.67 -2.55
N GLU A 123 6.74 -1.78 -3.14
CA GLU A 123 5.31 -1.96 -3.29
C GLU A 123 4.91 -2.20 -4.73
N LEU A 124 3.78 -2.86 -4.91
CA LEU A 124 3.15 -3.13 -6.20
C LEU A 124 1.66 -2.81 -6.13
N ILE A 125 1.11 -2.37 -7.26
CA ILE A 125 -0.33 -2.17 -7.43
C ILE A 125 -0.90 -3.36 -8.21
N GLU A 126 -1.95 -3.95 -7.68
CA GLU A 126 -2.76 -4.94 -8.35
C GLU A 126 -4.04 -4.26 -8.87
N ILE A 127 -4.20 -4.24 -10.18
CA ILE A 127 -5.36 -3.67 -10.84
C ILE A 127 -6.20 -4.80 -11.38
N THR A 128 -7.43 -4.91 -10.88
CA THR A 128 -8.45 -5.80 -11.41
C THR A 128 -9.64 -4.96 -11.87
N PRO A 129 -10.56 -5.49 -12.71
CA PRO A 129 -11.72 -4.72 -13.15
C PRO A 129 -12.54 -4.12 -11.98
N ASP A 130 -12.62 -4.85 -10.85
CA ASP A 130 -13.46 -4.48 -9.72
C ASP A 130 -12.70 -3.81 -8.56
N HIS A 131 -11.37 -3.98 -8.49
CA HIS A 131 -10.60 -3.58 -7.33
C HIS A 131 -9.20 -3.10 -7.67
N LEU A 132 -8.79 -2.04 -7.00
CA LEU A 132 -7.42 -1.58 -6.91
C LEU A 132 -6.88 -1.97 -5.53
N ARG A 133 -5.77 -2.72 -5.51
CA ARG A 133 -5.14 -3.19 -4.27
C ARG A 133 -3.65 -2.87 -4.29
N LEU A 134 -3.15 -2.50 -3.13
CA LEU A 134 -1.71 -2.32 -2.91
C LEU A 134 -1.16 -3.54 -2.18
N ARG A 135 0.05 -3.96 -2.54
CA ARG A 135 0.74 -5.05 -1.84
C ARG A 135 2.23 -4.84 -1.76
N LYS A 136 2.88 -5.50 -0.84
CA LYS A 136 4.34 -5.59 -0.82
C LYS A 136 4.84 -6.54 -1.90
N ARG A 137 6.01 -6.24 -2.45
CA ARG A 137 6.70 -7.11 -3.41
C ARG A 137 7.00 -8.49 -2.81
N ILE A 138 7.49 -8.52 -1.56
CA ILE A 138 7.69 -9.74 -0.78
C ILE A 138 6.47 -9.90 0.14
N LEU A 139 5.67 -10.93 -0.09
CA LEU A 139 4.41 -11.13 0.64
C LEU A 139 4.66 -11.60 2.08
N SER A 140 5.58 -12.55 2.27
CA SER A 140 5.86 -13.11 3.59
C SER A 140 6.52 -12.10 4.53
N THR A 141 5.94 -11.92 5.70
CA THR A 141 6.44 -11.03 6.75
C THR A 141 7.84 -11.43 7.22
N THR A 142 8.09 -12.74 7.34
CA THR A 142 9.40 -13.25 7.77
C THR A 142 10.49 -13.01 6.73
N GLU A 143 10.18 -13.13 5.45
CA GLU A 143 11.11 -12.87 4.36
C GLU A 143 11.42 -11.38 4.24
N ARG A 144 10.42 -10.49 4.40
CA ARG A 144 10.64 -9.03 4.43
C ARG A 144 11.64 -8.64 5.52
N LEU A 145 11.42 -9.12 6.74
CA LEU A 145 12.33 -8.84 7.86
C LEU A 145 13.76 -9.37 7.63
N ARG A 146 13.88 -10.52 6.98
CA ARG A 146 15.21 -11.06 6.59
C ARG A 146 15.88 -10.20 5.52
N PHE A 147 15.10 -9.76 4.53
CA PHE A 147 15.58 -8.90 3.46
C PHE A 147 16.05 -7.55 3.99
N GLU A 148 15.26 -6.89 4.83
CA GLU A 148 15.64 -5.63 5.47
C GLU A 148 16.93 -5.74 6.31
N LYS A 149 17.07 -6.84 7.08
CA LYS A 149 18.31 -7.08 7.86
C LYS A 149 19.53 -7.22 6.96
N ARG A 150 19.41 -7.94 5.84
CA ARG A 150 20.50 -8.09 4.87
C ARG A 150 20.89 -6.77 4.25
N THR A 151 19.91 -5.97 3.80
CA THR A 151 20.14 -4.66 3.20
C THR A 151 20.83 -3.70 4.17
N LYS A 152 20.41 -3.68 5.44
CA LYS A 152 21.03 -2.86 6.49
C LYS A 152 22.49 -3.30 6.76
N GLN A 153 22.77 -4.59 6.78
CA GLN A 153 24.12 -5.11 6.97
C GLN A 153 25.05 -4.73 5.81
N THR A 154 24.56 -4.83 4.57
CA THR A 154 25.33 -4.46 3.37
C THR A 154 25.63 -2.96 3.35
N ALA A 155 24.67 -2.12 3.74
CA ALA A 155 24.86 -0.67 3.82
C ALA A 155 25.87 -0.25 4.90
N THR A 156 26.04 -1.06 5.96
CA THR A 156 26.99 -0.78 7.04
C THR A 156 28.43 -1.18 6.65
N VAL A 157 28.59 -2.14 5.76
CA VAL A 157 29.93 -2.64 5.31
C VAL A 157 30.56 -1.70 4.26
N ILE A 158 29.74 -0.89 3.57
CA ILE A 158 30.20 0.03 2.51
C ILE A 158 30.59 1.43 3.07
N LYS A 159 30.42 1.66 4.35
CA LYS A 159 30.81 2.89 5.05
C LYS A 159 32.14 2.68 5.79
#